data_7eb97b2d6ba69ac87db629607b57db2d
#
_entry.id   7eb97b2d6ba69ac87db629607b57db2d
#
_cell.length_a   1.000
_cell.length_b   1.000
_cell.length_c   1.000
_cell.angle_alpha   90.00
_cell.angle_beta   90.00
_cell.angle_gamma   90.00
#
_symmetry.space_group_name_H-M   'P 1'
#
loop_
_entity.id
_entity.type
_entity.pdbx_description
1 polymer ?
#
loop_
_entity_poly.entity_id
_entity_poly.type
_entity_poly.pdbx_seq_one_letter_code
_entity_poly.pdbx_strand_id
1 'polypeptide(L)'
;NSACGHPAPGESMEDAIRRRARHELGLELGVITEVLPDFRYRAVDASGIVENEVCPVFIALAEGDPQPAASEVCEWQWVEPAHVKNAVADTPFVFSPWLVDQMAAWVGPYASETSVR
;
A
#
# COMPACT_ATOMS: atom_id res chain seq x y z
N ASN A 1 1.01 3.58 2.01
CA ASN A 1 1.10 2.41 1.13
C ASN A 1 2.33 2.53 0.25
N SER A 2 2.91 1.39 -0.08
CA SER A 2 4.09 1.40 -0.97
C SER A 2 3.68 1.75 -2.40
N ALA A 3 2.58 1.21 -2.87
CA ALA A 3 2.01 1.53 -4.16
C ALA A 3 0.49 1.37 -4.11
N CYS A 4 -0.21 2.11 -4.92
CA CYS A 4 -1.66 1.98 -5.06
C CYS A 4 -2.11 2.40 -6.45
N GLY A 5 -3.30 1.99 -6.82
CA GLY A 5 -3.89 2.30 -8.11
C GLY A 5 -5.13 1.45 -8.37
N HIS A 6 -5.67 1.59 -9.56
CA HIS A 6 -6.87 0.88 -9.97
C HIS A 6 -6.56 -0.10 -11.10
N PRO A 7 -7.21 -1.28 -11.12
CA PRO A 7 -7.12 -2.16 -12.28
C PRO A 7 -7.66 -1.46 -13.53
N ALA A 8 -7.02 -1.71 -14.66
CA ALA A 8 -7.57 -1.32 -15.96
C ALA A 8 -8.74 -2.26 -16.32
N PRO A 9 -9.62 -1.86 -17.25
CA PRO A 9 -10.68 -2.75 -17.70
C PRO A 9 -10.13 -4.11 -18.16
N GLY A 10 -10.68 -5.19 -17.61
CA GLY A 10 -10.24 -6.56 -17.92
C GLY A 10 -8.96 -7.01 -17.22
N GLU A 11 -8.32 -6.15 -16.46
CA GLU A 11 -7.11 -6.48 -15.71
C GLU A 11 -7.47 -7.07 -14.34
N SER A 12 -6.76 -8.15 -13.95
CA SER A 12 -6.92 -8.69 -12.61
C SER A 12 -6.28 -7.77 -11.58
N MET A 13 -6.70 -7.90 -10.32
CA MET A 13 -6.11 -7.15 -9.22
C MET A 13 -4.61 -7.46 -9.07
N GLU A 14 -4.23 -8.72 -9.19
CA GLU A 14 -2.83 -9.14 -9.11
C GLU A 14 -1.98 -8.49 -10.21
N ASP A 15 -2.46 -8.49 -11.43
CA ASP A 15 -1.75 -7.86 -12.55
C ASP A 15 -1.63 -6.35 -12.36
N ALA A 16 -2.68 -5.72 -11.83
CA ALA A 16 -2.65 -4.29 -11.52
C ALA A 16 -1.59 -3.98 -10.45
N ILE A 17 -1.50 -4.80 -9.41
CA ILE A 17 -0.51 -4.63 -8.34
C ILE A 17 0.90 -4.75 -8.91
N ARG A 18 1.16 -5.76 -9.73
CA ARG A 18 2.47 -5.96 -10.35
C ARG A 18 2.83 -4.81 -11.28
N ARG A 19 1.88 -4.36 -12.08
CA ARG A 19 2.07 -3.22 -12.99
C ARG A 19 2.40 -1.94 -12.21
N ARG A 20 1.66 -1.64 -11.16
CA ARG A 20 1.89 -0.43 -10.37
C ARG A 20 3.22 -0.48 -9.61
N ALA A 21 3.58 -1.63 -9.07
CA ALA A 21 4.88 -1.80 -8.41
C ALA A 21 6.05 -1.55 -9.38
N ARG A 22 5.96 -2.06 -10.61
CA ARG A 22 6.97 -1.78 -11.64
C ARG A 22 7.03 -0.31 -12.00
N HIS A 23 5.87 0.30 -12.22
CA HIS A 23 5.79 1.69 -12.67
C HIS A 23 6.26 2.67 -11.59
N GLU A 24 5.79 2.50 -10.37
CA GLU A 24 6.08 3.45 -9.28
C GLU A 24 7.43 3.18 -8.61
N LEU A 25 7.76 1.93 -8.40
CA LEU A 25 8.88 1.53 -7.55
C LEU A 25 9.98 0.77 -8.28
N GLY A 26 9.76 0.40 -9.54
CA GLY A 26 10.72 -0.44 -10.26
C GLY A 26 10.93 -1.79 -9.59
N LEU A 27 9.89 -2.31 -8.92
CA LEU A 27 9.95 -3.57 -8.20
C LEU A 27 9.27 -4.69 -8.94
N GLU A 28 9.92 -5.85 -8.97
CA GLU A 28 9.28 -7.11 -9.27
C GLU A 28 8.80 -7.74 -7.97
N LEU A 29 7.62 -8.34 -8.00
CA LEU A 29 6.98 -8.93 -6.83
C LEU A 29 6.91 -10.43 -6.94
N GLY A 30 7.17 -11.11 -5.82
CA GLY A 30 6.93 -12.54 -5.67
C GLY A 30 5.47 -12.80 -5.27
N VAL A 31 5.29 -13.54 -4.20
CA VAL A 31 3.95 -13.90 -3.71
C VAL A 31 3.20 -12.66 -3.25
N ILE A 32 1.94 -12.54 -3.69
CA ILE A 32 1.01 -11.48 -3.30
C ILE A 32 -0.10 -12.13 -2.46
N THR A 33 -0.37 -11.58 -1.30
CA THR A 33 -1.38 -12.09 -0.36
C THR A 33 -2.38 -11.00 -0.01
N GLU A 34 -3.67 -11.27 -0.18
CA GLU A 34 -4.72 -10.36 0.23
C GLU A 34 -4.90 -10.41 1.75
N VAL A 35 -4.84 -9.27 2.41
CA VAL A 35 -4.94 -9.18 3.87
C VAL A 35 -6.16 -8.42 4.35
N LEU A 36 -6.68 -7.49 3.58
CA LEU A 36 -7.90 -6.74 3.88
C LEU A 36 -8.76 -6.68 2.62
N PRO A 37 -9.56 -7.74 2.34
CA PRO A 37 -10.33 -7.79 1.09
C PRO A 37 -11.49 -6.80 1.03
N ASP A 38 -12.03 -6.43 2.19
CA ASP A 38 -13.23 -5.60 2.28
C ASP A 38 -12.93 -4.21 2.82
N PHE A 39 -11.67 -3.78 2.80
CA PHE A 39 -11.32 -2.47 3.30
C PHE A 39 -12.02 -1.38 2.49
N ARG A 40 -12.67 -0.47 3.21
CA ARG A 40 -13.33 0.70 2.62
C ARG A 40 -12.81 1.96 3.27
N TYR A 41 -12.67 3.01 2.48
CA TYR A 41 -12.49 4.33 3.04
C TYR A 41 -13.44 5.33 2.38
N ARG A 42 -13.74 6.38 3.12
CA ARG A 42 -14.53 7.50 2.64
C ARG A 42 -13.75 8.77 2.94
N ALA A 43 -13.56 9.58 1.94
CA ALA A 43 -12.90 10.87 2.07
C ALA A 43 -13.74 11.95 1.40
N VAL A 44 -13.70 13.15 1.97
CA VAL A 44 -14.35 14.33 1.41
C VAL A 44 -13.26 15.37 1.19
N ASP A 45 -13.09 15.82 -0.05
CA ASP A 45 -12.11 16.86 -0.35
C ASP A 45 -12.63 18.25 0.02
N ALA A 46 -11.78 19.26 -0.13
CA ALA A 46 -12.12 20.63 0.19
C ALA A 46 -13.25 21.22 -0.68
N SER A 47 -13.51 20.62 -1.84
CA SER A 47 -14.62 21.01 -2.73
C SER A 47 -15.95 20.33 -2.38
N GLY A 48 -15.95 19.39 -1.44
CA GLY A 48 -17.11 18.62 -1.04
C GLY A 48 -17.31 17.35 -1.86
N ILE A 49 -16.36 16.99 -2.73
CA ILE A 49 -16.43 15.73 -3.47
C ILE A 49 -16.14 14.58 -2.52
N VAL A 50 -17.03 13.58 -2.54
CA VAL A 50 -16.93 12.41 -1.68
C VAL A 50 -16.32 11.26 -2.48
N GLU A 51 -15.22 10.70 -1.96
CA GLU A 51 -14.70 9.42 -2.42
C GLU A 51 -15.13 8.34 -1.43
N ASN A 52 -15.74 7.29 -1.95
CA ASN A 52 -16.18 6.16 -1.16
C ASN A 52 -15.84 4.90 -1.94
N GLU A 53 -14.74 4.27 -1.59
CA GLU A 53 -14.17 3.17 -2.36
C GLU A 53 -13.98 1.92 -1.52
N VAL A 54 -14.22 0.76 -2.16
CA VAL A 54 -13.68 -0.51 -1.69
C VAL A 54 -12.26 -0.62 -2.23
N CYS A 55 -11.31 -0.75 -1.33
CA CYS A 55 -9.89 -0.72 -1.66
C CYS A 55 -9.19 -1.91 -1.01
N PRO A 56 -9.24 -3.11 -1.61
CA PRO A 56 -8.58 -4.28 -1.04
C PRO A 56 -7.10 -4.01 -0.82
N VAL A 57 -6.58 -4.50 0.31
CA VAL A 57 -5.20 -4.32 0.69
C VAL A 57 -4.46 -5.65 0.60
N PHE A 58 -3.27 -5.60 0.02
CA PHE A 58 -2.43 -6.75 -0.20
C PHE A 58 -1.05 -6.52 0.40
N ILE A 59 -0.38 -7.60 0.76
CA ILE A 59 1.05 -7.60 1.01
C ILE A 59 1.74 -8.43 -0.07
N ALA A 60 2.97 -8.07 -0.41
CA ALA A 60 3.72 -8.79 -1.43
C ALA A 60 5.19 -8.88 -1.05
N LEU A 61 5.84 -9.96 -1.48
CA LEU A 61 7.29 -10.08 -1.38
C LEU A 61 7.94 -9.25 -2.47
N ALA A 62 8.88 -8.41 -2.09
CA ALA A 62 9.69 -7.68 -3.06
C ALA A 62 10.89 -8.51 -3.47
N GLU A 63 11.16 -8.57 -4.76
CA GLU A 63 12.34 -9.23 -5.32
C GLU A 63 13.42 -8.19 -5.58
N GLY A 64 14.15 -7.81 -4.52
CA GLY A 64 15.22 -6.82 -4.58
C GLY A 64 14.80 -5.45 -4.05
N ASP A 65 15.64 -4.46 -4.29
CA ASP A 65 15.39 -3.09 -3.84
C ASP A 65 14.62 -2.28 -4.88
N PRO A 66 13.86 -1.28 -4.44
CA PRO A 66 13.18 -0.37 -5.36
C PRO A 66 14.16 0.37 -6.28
N GLN A 67 13.73 0.58 -7.52
CA GLN A 67 14.37 1.48 -8.46
C GLN A 67 13.29 2.43 -8.98
N PRO A 68 12.83 3.37 -8.14
CA PRO A 68 11.67 4.17 -8.46
C PRO A 68 11.95 5.18 -9.56
N ALA A 69 10.91 5.47 -10.36
CA ALA A 69 10.95 6.60 -11.27
C ALA A 69 10.98 7.90 -10.45
N ALA A 70 11.87 8.83 -10.82
CA ALA A 70 12.02 10.09 -10.09
C ALA A 70 10.75 10.95 -10.08
N SER A 71 9.88 10.78 -11.08
CA SER A 71 8.60 11.46 -11.16
C SER A 71 7.56 10.92 -10.18
N GLU A 72 7.76 9.72 -9.64
CA GLU A 72 6.80 9.04 -8.77
C GLU A 72 7.23 9.03 -7.30
N VAL A 73 8.52 8.85 -7.05
CA VAL A 73 9.07 8.70 -5.70
C VAL A 73 10.36 9.50 -5.57
N CYS A 74 10.42 10.38 -4.58
CA CYS A 74 11.63 11.16 -4.29
C CYS A 74 12.66 10.35 -3.54
N GLU A 75 12.22 9.57 -2.56
CA GLU A 75 13.10 8.75 -1.73
C GLU A 75 12.31 7.57 -1.16
N TRP A 76 13.02 6.55 -0.70
CA TRP A 76 12.42 5.36 -0.11
C TRP A 76 13.30 4.80 0.99
N GLN A 77 12.69 4.01 1.86
CA GLN A 77 13.36 3.34 2.96
C GLN A 77 12.64 2.03 3.28
N TRP A 78 13.43 0.97 3.50
CA TRP A 78 12.90 -0.25 4.09
C TRP A 78 12.63 -0.04 5.57
N VAL A 79 11.44 -0.37 6.01
CA VAL A 79 11.02 -0.22 7.42
C VAL A 79 10.28 -1.46 7.87
N GLU A 80 10.53 -1.91 9.08
CA GLU A 80 9.78 -3.02 9.67
C GLU A 80 8.30 -2.65 9.80
N PRO A 81 7.36 -3.54 9.40
CA PRO A 81 5.94 -3.25 9.48
C PRO A 81 5.46 -2.84 10.87
N ALA A 82 6.00 -3.46 11.92
CA ALA A 82 5.65 -3.10 13.30
C ALA A 82 6.02 -1.65 13.64
N HIS A 83 7.15 -1.17 13.12
CA HIS A 83 7.59 0.21 13.32
C HIS A 83 6.69 1.19 12.57
N VAL A 84 6.27 0.86 11.36
CA VAL A 84 5.30 1.67 10.60
C VAL A 84 3.98 1.75 11.34
N LYS A 85 3.49 0.61 11.85
CA LYS A 85 2.23 0.57 12.60
C LYS A 85 2.30 1.47 13.83
N ASN A 86 3.40 1.41 14.58
CA ASN A 86 3.60 2.25 15.76
C ASN A 86 3.68 3.73 15.40
N ALA A 87 4.41 4.09 14.35
CA ALA A 87 4.54 5.47 13.89
C ALA A 87 3.19 6.04 13.45
N VAL A 88 2.40 5.27 12.73
CA VAL A 88 1.06 5.67 12.27
C VAL A 88 0.12 5.87 13.46
N ALA A 89 0.20 5.01 14.47
CA ALA A 89 -0.61 5.13 15.68
C ALA A 89 -0.21 6.36 16.52
N ASP A 90 1.09 6.62 16.64
CA ASP A 90 1.62 7.70 17.46
C ASP A 90 1.52 9.07 16.81
N THR A 91 1.66 9.14 15.49
CA THR A 91 1.68 10.39 14.72
C THR A 91 0.78 10.31 13.48
N PRO A 92 -0.53 10.04 13.65
CA PRO A 92 -1.41 9.82 12.51
C PRO A 92 -1.51 11.01 11.55
N PHE A 93 -1.28 12.21 12.06
CA PHE A 93 -1.42 13.44 11.29
C PHE A 93 -0.35 13.60 10.17
N VAL A 94 0.74 12.83 10.21
CA VAL A 94 1.77 12.88 9.15
C VAL A 94 1.55 11.83 8.05
N PHE A 95 0.54 11.00 8.19
CA PHE A 95 0.23 9.92 7.24
C PHE A 95 -1.11 10.15 6.57
N SER A 96 -1.31 9.52 5.42
CA SER A 96 -2.62 9.57 4.76
C SER A 96 -3.69 8.92 5.62
N PRO A 97 -4.92 9.44 5.62
CA PRO A 97 -6.02 8.85 6.40
C PRO A 97 -6.27 7.38 6.08
N TRP A 98 -6.15 7.00 4.81
CA TRP A 98 -6.34 5.59 4.40
C TRP A 98 -5.25 4.68 4.96
N LEU A 99 -4.00 5.14 5.05
CA LEU A 99 -2.95 4.34 5.67
C LEU A 99 -3.20 4.16 7.16
N VAL A 100 -3.63 5.21 7.85
CA VAL A 100 -4.00 5.15 9.27
C VAL A 100 -5.09 4.09 9.49
N ASP A 101 -6.13 4.12 8.68
CA ASP A 101 -7.24 3.17 8.79
C ASP A 101 -6.82 1.74 8.44
N GLN A 102 -6.01 1.57 7.40
CA GLN A 102 -5.51 0.26 7.00
C GLN A 102 -4.62 -0.36 8.09
N MET A 103 -3.73 0.42 8.69
CA MET A 103 -2.86 -0.06 9.75
C MET A 103 -3.63 -0.39 11.03
N ALA A 104 -4.70 0.33 11.32
CA ALA A 104 -5.59 0.01 12.43
C ALA A 104 -6.38 -1.28 12.20
N ALA A 105 -6.81 -1.53 10.96
CA ALA A 105 -7.58 -2.72 10.61
C ALA A 105 -6.73 -3.98 10.45
N TRP A 106 -5.46 -3.83 10.08
CA TRP A 106 -4.58 -4.98 9.85
C TRP A 106 -3.91 -5.41 11.14
N VAL A 107 -4.33 -6.54 11.67
CA VAL A 107 -3.83 -7.07 12.95
C VAL A 107 -2.73 -8.11 12.81
N GLY A 108 -2.21 -8.30 11.63
CA GLY A 108 -1.12 -9.22 11.36
C GLY A 108 -1.59 -10.46 10.61
N PRO A 109 -0.74 -11.47 10.32
CA PRO A 109 0.67 -11.44 10.66
C PRO A 109 1.43 -10.44 9.78
N TYR A 110 2.41 -9.82 10.37
CA TYR A 110 3.43 -9.18 9.56
C TYR A 110 4.27 -10.31 9.00
N ALA A 111 4.45 -10.37 7.72
CA ALA A 111 5.28 -11.41 7.12
C ALA A 111 6.75 -11.12 7.40
N SER A 112 7.10 -11.04 8.66
CA SER A 112 8.43 -10.61 9.11
C SER A 112 9.53 -11.52 8.61
N GLU A 113 9.25 -12.81 8.57
CA GLU A 113 10.20 -13.81 8.10
C GLU A 113 10.43 -13.74 6.60
N THR A 114 9.46 -13.23 5.87
CA THR A 114 9.51 -13.07 4.44
C THR A 114 9.75 -11.62 4.03
N SER A 115 9.76 -10.72 5.01
CA SER A 115 10.13 -9.31 4.85
C SER A 115 9.37 -8.59 3.77
N VAL A 116 8.06 -8.61 3.85
CA VAL A 116 7.26 -7.64 3.13
C VAL A 116 7.42 -6.31 3.84
N ARG A 117 8.01 -5.40 3.16
CA ARG A 117 8.38 -4.13 3.77
C ARG A 117 7.79 -2.98 3.01
#